data_2c5089d0e5efec4243d6cf151a2c4e9c
#
_entry.id   2c5089d0e5efec4243d6cf151a2c4e9c
#
_cell.length_a   1.000
_cell.length_b   1.000
_cell.length_c   1.000
_cell.angle_alpha   90.00
_cell.angle_beta   90.00
_cell.angle_gamma   90.00
#
_symmetry.space_group_name_H-M   'P 1'
#
loop_
_entity.id
_entity.type
_entity.pdbx_description
1 polymer ?
#
loop_
_entity_poly.entity_id
_entity_poly.type
_entity_poly.pdbx_seq_one_letter_code
_entity_poly.pdbx_strand_id
1 'polypeptide(L)'
;MGNPLLLDFKTPFEAAPFTKIKTEHFIPALQYSIDVALKEINKLVQNKEIPTFQNTLDALENCGSLIGRNSSLLFNLNSAETSDSLQKVAQEAAPLLTKFQNDIRLNETLFKRIQFVYENENREKLNTEQLTLLEKEYKGFVRNGALLKQ
;
A
#
# COMPACT_ATOMS: atom_id res chain seq x y z
N MET A 1 15.03 9.75 19.89
CA MET A 1 13.93 8.77 19.91
C MET A 1 13.47 8.55 18.48
N GLY A 2 13.17 7.30 18.09
CA GLY A 2 12.67 7.00 16.75
C GLY A 2 11.23 7.51 16.54
N ASN A 3 10.85 7.66 15.27
CA ASN A 3 9.48 8.06 14.90
C ASN A 3 8.47 6.98 15.36
N PRO A 4 7.49 7.30 16.21
CA PRO A 4 6.55 6.32 16.75
C PRO A 4 5.67 5.65 15.68
N LEU A 5 5.47 6.29 14.53
CA LEU A 5 4.70 5.76 13.40
C LEU A 5 5.43 4.63 12.65
N LEU A 6 6.71 4.43 12.89
CA LEU A 6 7.52 3.36 12.28
C LEU A 6 7.64 2.13 13.18
N LEU A 7 7.13 2.21 14.41
CA LEU A 7 7.19 1.13 15.39
C LEU A 7 5.87 0.36 15.42
N ASP A 8 5.92 -0.90 15.86
CA ASP A 8 4.71 -1.63 16.21
C ASP A 8 4.04 -0.99 17.43
N PHE A 9 2.74 -0.85 17.38
CA PHE A 9 1.98 -0.27 18.48
C PHE A 9 1.83 -1.30 19.59
N LYS A 10 2.73 -1.22 20.60
CA LYS A 10 2.68 -2.06 21.81
C LYS A 10 1.72 -1.51 22.87
N THR A 11 0.57 -1.06 22.44
CA THR A 11 -0.51 -0.52 23.27
C THR A 11 -1.62 -1.55 23.40
N PRO A 12 -2.50 -1.44 24.40
CA PRO A 12 -3.69 -2.29 24.45
C PRO A 12 -4.47 -2.18 23.14
N PHE A 13 -4.86 -3.35 22.59
CA PHE A 13 -5.58 -3.46 21.30
C PHE A 13 -4.83 -2.90 20.09
N GLU A 14 -3.49 -2.78 20.15
CA GLU A 14 -2.67 -2.21 19.06
C GLU A 14 -3.11 -0.79 18.65
N ALA A 15 -3.78 -0.07 19.56
CA ALA A 15 -4.22 1.30 19.31
C ALA A 15 -3.04 2.24 19.10
N ALA A 16 -3.22 3.25 18.24
CA ALA A 16 -2.16 4.23 17.99
C ALA A 16 -1.81 4.99 19.29
N PRO A 17 -0.51 5.16 19.62
CA PRO A 17 -0.07 5.88 20.81
C PRO A 17 -0.21 7.40 20.61
N PHE A 18 -1.45 7.90 20.55
CA PHE A 18 -1.77 9.30 20.21
C PHE A 18 -0.98 10.34 21.01
N THR A 19 -0.69 10.06 22.29
CA THR A 19 0.09 10.97 23.15
C THR A 19 1.55 11.14 22.71
N LYS A 20 2.07 10.22 21.89
CA LYS A 20 3.46 10.22 21.40
C LYS A 20 3.56 10.66 19.94
N ILE A 21 2.45 10.66 19.21
CA ILE A 21 2.40 11.02 17.79
C ILE A 21 2.24 12.53 17.67
N LYS A 22 3.14 13.15 16.91
CA LYS A 22 3.09 14.56 16.54
C LYS A 22 2.91 14.72 15.06
N THR A 23 2.40 15.87 14.65
CA THR A 23 2.16 16.21 13.23
C THR A 23 3.42 16.07 12.38
N GLU A 24 4.58 16.46 12.92
CA GLU A 24 5.91 16.37 12.29
C GLU A 24 6.38 14.94 11.99
N HIS A 25 5.76 13.93 12.60
CA HIS A 25 6.12 12.52 12.40
C HIS A 25 5.57 11.93 11.10
N PHE A 26 4.48 12.47 10.54
CA PHE A 26 3.73 11.83 9.45
C PHE A 26 4.48 11.82 8.13
N ILE A 27 4.99 12.97 7.66
CA ILE A 27 5.67 13.01 6.35
C ILE A 27 6.92 12.14 6.33
N PRO A 28 7.85 12.21 7.31
CA PRO A 28 9.00 11.30 7.35
C PRO A 28 8.60 9.81 7.43
N ALA A 29 7.53 9.49 8.17
CA ALA A 29 7.04 8.12 8.28
C ALA A 29 6.46 7.61 6.96
N LEU A 30 5.69 8.44 6.24
CA LEU A 30 5.15 8.09 4.93
C LEU A 30 6.25 7.91 3.89
N GLN A 31 7.23 8.80 3.83
CA GLN A 31 8.38 8.68 2.93
C GLN A 31 9.15 7.38 3.16
N TYR A 32 9.48 7.09 4.42
CA TYR A 32 10.15 5.83 4.78
C TYR A 32 9.31 4.61 4.41
N SER A 33 8.00 4.64 4.69
CA SER A 33 7.09 3.53 4.38
C SER A 33 6.99 3.28 2.87
N ILE A 34 6.98 4.35 2.07
CA ILE A 34 6.99 4.28 0.60
C ILE A 34 8.31 3.64 0.11
N ASP A 35 9.45 4.08 0.63
CA ASP A 35 10.75 3.52 0.25
C ASP A 35 10.86 2.02 0.57
N VAL A 36 10.37 1.61 1.73
CA VAL A 36 10.31 0.20 2.14
C VAL A 36 9.42 -0.59 1.19
N ALA A 37 8.20 -0.09 0.93
CA ALA A 37 7.24 -0.75 0.05
C ALA A 37 7.77 -0.90 -1.38
N LEU A 38 8.42 0.13 -1.94
CA LEU A 38 9.02 0.06 -3.28
C LEU A 38 10.15 -0.98 -3.35
N LYS A 39 10.97 -1.12 -2.30
CA LYS A 39 12.00 -2.16 -2.24
C LYS A 39 11.39 -3.56 -2.19
N GLU A 40 10.32 -3.75 -1.45
CA GLU A 40 9.60 -5.03 -1.38
C GLU A 40 8.91 -5.37 -2.69
N ILE A 41 8.27 -4.40 -3.34
CA ILE A 41 7.69 -4.57 -4.68
C ILE A 41 8.76 -4.94 -5.70
N ASN A 42 9.94 -4.31 -5.64
CA ASN A 42 11.06 -4.68 -6.51
C ASN A 42 11.51 -6.14 -6.30
N LYS A 43 11.55 -6.62 -5.06
CA LYS A 43 11.82 -8.05 -4.79
C LYS A 43 10.73 -8.95 -5.36
N LEU A 44 9.47 -8.55 -5.19
CA LEU A 44 8.32 -9.28 -5.71
C LEU A 44 8.39 -9.44 -7.24
N VAL A 45 8.67 -8.37 -7.97
CA VAL A 45 8.74 -8.41 -9.44
C VAL A 45 9.97 -9.16 -9.97
N GLN A 46 11.02 -9.28 -9.16
CA GLN A 46 12.22 -10.07 -9.47
C GLN A 46 12.08 -11.56 -9.12
N ASN A 47 11.02 -11.95 -8.42
CA ASN A 47 10.77 -13.35 -8.09
C ASN A 47 10.54 -14.16 -9.38
N LYS A 48 11.36 -15.20 -9.57
CA LYS A 48 11.32 -16.07 -10.76
C LYS A 48 10.34 -17.24 -10.63
N GLU A 49 9.77 -17.43 -9.46
CA GLU A 49 8.75 -18.45 -9.25
C GLU A 49 7.49 -18.15 -10.07
N ILE A 50 6.77 -19.20 -10.41
CA ILE A 50 5.46 -19.08 -11.07
C ILE A 50 4.56 -18.21 -10.20
N PRO A 51 3.93 -17.16 -10.76
CA PRO A 51 3.02 -16.32 -10.00
C PRO A 51 1.83 -17.09 -9.44
N THR A 52 1.61 -16.94 -8.15
CA THR A 52 0.44 -17.46 -7.41
C THR A 52 -0.26 -16.31 -6.71
N PHE A 53 -1.47 -16.54 -6.22
CA PHE A 53 -2.16 -15.56 -5.39
C PHE A 53 -1.29 -15.12 -4.22
N GLN A 54 -0.67 -16.06 -3.48
CA GLN A 54 0.15 -15.79 -2.30
C GLN A 54 1.41 -14.99 -2.63
N ASN A 55 2.19 -15.44 -3.63
CA ASN A 55 3.47 -14.77 -3.93
C ASN A 55 3.32 -13.51 -4.79
N THR A 56 2.10 -13.12 -5.13
CA THR A 56 1.81 -11.94 -5.95
C THR A 56 0.82 -10.99 -5.27
N LEU A 57 -0.42 -11.40 -5.03
CA LEU A 57 -1.47 -10.53 -4.47
C LEU A 57 -1.28 -10.31 -2.97
N ASP A 58 -1.16 -11.36 -2.17
CA ASP A 58 -0.90 -11.26 -0.72
C ASP A 58 0.41 -10.53 -0.45
N ALA A 59 1.45 -10.86 -1.22
CA ALA A 59 2.75 -10.20 -1.10
C ALA A 59 2.65 -8.70 -1.41
N LEU A 60 1.89 -8.30 -2.44
CA LEU A 60 1.67 -6.90 -2.79
C LEU A 60 0.90 -6.14 -1.70
N GLU A 61 -0.16 -6.73 -1.14
CA GLU A 61 -0.90 -6.12 -0.03
C GLU A 61 0.01 -5.88 1.19
N ASN A 62 0.83 -6.86 1.53
CA ASN A 62 1.76 -6.73 2.66
C ASN A 62 2.78 -5.61 2.47
N CYS A 63 3.25 -5.37 1.24
CA CYS A 63 4.16 -4.26 0.94
C CYS A 63 3.58 -2.88 1.30
N GLY A 64 2.26 -2.70 1.21
CA GLY A 64 1.58 -1.43 1.50
C GLY A 64 1.06 -1.28 2.93
N SER A 65 1.23 -2.27 3.79
CA SER A 65 0.59 -2.29 5.11
C SER A 65 0.97 -1.11 6.02
N LEU A 66 2.24 -0.75 6.06
CA LEU A 66 2.75 0.38 6.86
C LEU A 66 2.26 1.73 6.30
N ILE A 67 2.24 1.87 4.98
CA ILE A 67 1.69 3.06 4.32
C ILE A 67 0.20 3.19 4.64
N GLY A 68 -0.57 2.11 4.49
CA GLY A 68 -1.99 2.07 4.78
C GLY A 68 -2.29 2.48 6.22
N ARG A 69 -1.56 1.94 7.18
CA ARG A 69 -1.70 2.29 8.60
C ARG A 69 -1.45 3.79 8.84
N ASN A 70 -0.32 4.30 8.36
CA ASN A 70 0.09 5.69 8.64
C ASN A 70 -0.77 6.71 7.89
N SER A 71 -1.17 6.43 6.65
CA SER A 71 -2.07 7.30 5.89
C SER A 71 -3.47 7.33 6.49
N SER A 72 -4.03 6.17 6.85
CA SER A 72 -5.34 6.09 7.51
C SER A 72 -5.36 6.87 8.82
N LEU A 73 -4.30 6.74 9.63
CA LEU A 73 -4.18 7.48 10.88
C LEU A 73 -4.15 9.00 10.64
N LEU A 74 -3.35 9.47 9.68
CA LEU A 74 -3.27 10.89 9.33
C LEU A 74 -4.64 11.45 8.91
N PHE A 75 -5.31 10.77 7.96
CA PHE A 75 -6.57 11.28 7.43
C PHE A 75 -7.72 11.18 8.44
N ASN A 76 -7.73 10.16 9.30
CA ASN A 76 -8.68 10.04 10.38
C ASN A 76 -8.48 11.15 11.42
N LEU A 77 -7.25 11.45 11.82
CA LEU A 77 -6.96 12.57 12.73
C LEU A 77 -7.34 13.90 12.10
N ASN A 78 -7.02 14.12 10.84
CA ASN A 78 -7.38 15.35 10.14
C ASN A 78 -8.90 15.53 10.04
N SER A 79 -9.66 14.44 9.94
CA SER A 79 -11.13 14.49 9.91
C SER A 79 -11.75 14.72 11.29
N ALA A 80 -11.14 14.18 12.35
CA ALA A 80 -11.66 14.25 13.73
C ALA A 80 -11.25 15.53 14.47
N GLU A 81 -10.01 15.98 14.25
CA GLU A 81 -9.40 17.13 14.95
C GLU A 81 -8.74 18.06 13.94
N THR A 82 -9.55 18.72 13.13
CA THR A 82 -9.06 19.61 12.09
C THR A 82 -8.24 20.75 12.68
N SER A 83 -6.92 20.72 12.45
CA SER A 83 -6.02 21.84 12.75
C SER A 83 -5.29 22.27 11.49
N ASP A 84 -4.85 23.53 11.42
CA ASP A 84 -4.10 24.03 10.26
C ASP A 84 -2.84 23.21 9.97
N SER A 85 -2.17 22.71 11.02
CA SER A 85 -0.99 21.88 10.91
C SER A 85 -1.30 20.50 10.31
N LEU A 86 -2.37 19.84 10.76
CA LEU A 86 -2.81 18.56 10.19
C LEU A 86 -3.29 18.71 8.76
N GLN A 87 -4.00 19.78 8.43
CA GLN A 87 -4.42 20.05 7.05
C GLN A 87 -3.23 20.21 6.11
N LYS A 88 -2.20 20.97 6.52
CA LYS A 88 -0.95 21.11 5.74
C LYS A 88 -0.27 19.77 5.51
N VAL A 89 -0.13 18.96 6.54
CA VAL A 89 0.48 17.63 6.42
C VAL A 89 -0.35 16.71 5.52
N ALA A 90 -1.67 16.73 5.63
CA ALA A 90 -2.53 15.96 4.75
C ALA A 90 -2.41 16.40 3.27
N GLN A 91 -2.31 17.70 3.01
CA GLN A 91 -2.07 18.25 1.67
C GLN A 91 -0.68 17.87 1.12
N GLU A 92 0.34 17.81 1.97
CA GLU A 92 1.69 17.39 1.59
C GLU A 92 1.78 15.87 1.37
N ALA A 93 1.06 15.08 2.16
CA ALA A 93 1.00 13.62 2.03
C ALA A 93 0.29 13.15 0.75
N ALA A 94 -0.76 13.85 0.31
CA ALA A 94 -1.58 13.43 -0.82
C ALA A 94 -0.77 13.21 -2.11
N PRO A 95 0.12 14.11 -2.58
CA PRO A 95 0.93 13.89 -3.78
C PRO A 95 1.95 12.76 -3.61
N LEU A 96 2.48 12.53 -2.40
CA LEU A 96 3.39 11.41 -2.12
C LEU A 96 2.67 10.07 -2.31
N LEU A 97 1.47 9.94 -1.77
CA LEU A 97 0.64 8.74 -1.89
C LEU A 97 0.16 8.53 -3.33
N THR A 98 -0.23 9.60 -4.01
CA THR A 98 -0.64 9.53 -5.43
C THR A 98 0.53 9.07 -6.31
N LYS A 99 1.72 9.63 -6.10
CA LYS A 99 2.91 9.21 -6.84
C LYS A 99 3.22 7.72 -6.61
N PHE A 100 3.18 7.26 -5.37
CA PHE A 100 3.39 5.85 -5.04
C PHE A 100 2.37 4.94 -5.73
N GLN A 101 1.09 5.29 -5.71
CA GLN A 101 0.03 4.56 -6.41
C GLN A 101 0.29 4.49 -7.92
N ASN A 102 0.68 5.62 -8.53
CA ASN A 102 0.98 5.68 -9.95
C ASN A 102 2.21 4.82 -10.30
N ASP A 103 3.27 4.87 -9.50
CA ASP A 103 4.49 4.07 -9.70
C ASP A 103 4.16 2.56 -9.69
N ILE A 104 3.26 2.12 -8.82
CA ILE A 104 2.75 0.74 -8.81
C ILE A 104 1.95 0.45 -10.08
N ARG A 105 0.96 1.28 -10.41
CA ARG A 105 0.05 1.05 -11.56
C ARG A 105 0.74 1.08 -12.91
N LEU A 106 1.90 1.73 -13.01
CA LEU A 106 2.72 1.79 -14.22
C LEU A 106 3.78 0.67 -14.29
N ASN A 107 3.88 -0.19 -13.27
CA ASN A 107 4.84 -1.28 -13.24
C ASN A 107 4.36 -2.46 -14.10
N GLU A 108 4.89 -2.56 -15.31
CA GLU A 108 4.51 -3.58 -16.29
C GLU A 108 4.86 -5.01 -15.84
N THR A 109 5.97 -5.19 -15.15
CA THR A 109 6.39 -6.51 -14.63
C THR A 109 5.43 -6.99 -13.55
N LEU A 110 5.02 -6.10 -12.66
CA LEU A 110 4.02 -6.40 -11.64
C LEU A 110 2.68 -6.75 -12.29
N PHE A 111 2.26 -5.97 -13.30
CA PHE A 111 1.03 -6.27 -14.03
C PHE A 111 1.04 -7.66 -14.67
N LYS A 112 2.13 -8.05 -15.33
CA LYS A 112 2.26 -9.39 -15.93
C LYS A 112 2.09 -10.51 -14.91
N ARG A 113 2.62 -10.34 -13.70
CA ARG A 113 2.41 -11.32 -12.61
C ARG A 113 0.96 -11.39 -12.17
N ILE A 114 0.30 -10.24 -11.99
CA ILE A 114 -1.12 -10.16 -11.61
C ILE A 114 -2.01 -10.74 -12.71
N GLN A 115 -1.72 -10.42 -13.97
CA GLN A 115 -2.43 -10.98 -15.13
C GLN A 115 -2.30 -12.50 -15.19
N PHE A 116 -1.10 -13.03 -14.97
CA PHE A 116 -0.87 -14.47 -14.93
C PHE A 116 -1.73 -15.16 -13.86
N VAL A 117 -1.77 -14.60 -12.65
CA VAL A 117 -2.63 -15.12 -11.57
C VAL A 117 -4.11 -15.00 -11.96
N TYR A 118 -4.54 -13.88 -12.52
CA TYR A 118 -5.92 -13.65 -12.94
C TYR A 118 -6.41 -14.68 -13.97
N GLU A 119 -5.54 -15.06 -14.92
CA GLU A 119 -5.84 -15.98 -16.00
C GLU A 119 -5.70 -17.47 -15.61
N ASN A 120 -4.81 -17.81 -14.67
CA ASN A 120 -4.40 -19.20 -14.42
C ASN A 120 -4.75 -19.71 -13.02
N GLU A 121 -5.09 -18.82 -12.04
CA GLU A 121 -5.42 -19.28 -10.70
C GLU A 121 -6.75 -20.03 -10.67
N ASN A 122 -6.79 -21.14 -9.93
CA ASN A 122 -8.04 -21.83 -9.68
C ASN A 122 -8.93 -21.04 -8.72
N ARG A 123 -9.93 -20.36 -9.25
CA ARG A 123 -10.84 -19.49 -8.52
C ARG A 123 -11.65 -20.22 -7.45
N GLU A 124 -11.88 -21.52 -7.60
CA GLU A 124 -12.59 -22.32 -6.60
C GLU A 124 -11.80 -22.48 -5.28
N LYS A 125 -10.48 -22.31 -5.35
CA LYS A 125 -9.59 -22.35 -4.17
C LYS A 125 -9.49 -21.01 -3.44
N LEU A 126 -9.99 -19.93 -4.05
CA LEU A 126 -9.96 -18.60 -3.47
C LEU A 126 -11.27 -18.32 -2.73
N ASN A 127 -11.16 -17.70 -1.56
CA ASN A 127 -12.35 -17.20 -0.86
C ASN A 127 -12.86 -15.90 -1.50
N THR A 128 -14.01 -15.40 -1.07
CA THR A 128 -14.66 -14.22 -1.64
C THR A 128 -13.77 -12.96 -1.55
N GLU A 129 -13.04 -12.77 -0.46
CA GLU A 129 -12.15 -11.63 -0.28
C GLU A 129 -10.96 -11.68 -1.24
N GLN A 130 -10.37 -12.86 -1.40
CA GLN A 130 -9.26 -13.11 -2.33
C GLN A 130 -9.68 -12.89 -3.78
N LEU A 131 -10.86 -13.36 -4.17
CA LEU A 131 -11.42 -13.13 -5.50
C LEU A 131 -11.65 -11.63 -5.75
N THR A 132 -12.23 -10.94 -4.76
CA THR A 132 -12.46 -9.49 -4.83
C THR A 132 -11.15 -8.72 -4.99
N LEU A 133 -10.13 -9.08 -4.22
CA LEU A 133 -8.79 -8.47 -4.31
C LEU A 133 -8.17 -8.69 -5.69
N LEU A 134 -8.18 -9.93 -6.18
CA LEU A 134 -7.64 -10.28 -7.50
C LEU A 134 -8.30 -9.48 -8.62
N GLU A 135 -9.63 -9.42 -8.62
CA GLU A 135 -10.37 -8.65 -9.62
C GLU A 135 -10.13 -7.14 -9.53
N LYS A 136 -10.12 -6.61 -8.31
CA LYS A 136 -9.87 -5.19 -8.06
C LYS A 136 -8.49 -4.78 -8.56
N GLU A 137 -7.45 -5.56 -8.23
CA GLU A 137 -6.09 -5.25 -8.63
C GLU A 137 -5.92 -5.36 -10.16
N TYR A 138 -6.39 -6.45 -10.78
CA TYR A 138 -6.33 -6.61 -12.23
C TYR A 138 -7.06 -5.46 -12.97
N LYS A 139 -8.31 -5.18 -12.60
CA LYS A 139 -9.09 -4.08 -13.19
C LYS A 139 -8.44 -2.71 -12.94
N GLY A 140 -7.81 -2.51 -11.79
CA GLY A 140 -7.07 -1.29 -11.48
C GLY A 140 -5.91 -1.02 -12.45
N PHE A 141 -5.13 -2.04 -12.79
CA PHE A 141 -4.07 -1.94 -13.79
C PHE A 141 -4.61 -1.73 -15.21
N VAL A 142 -5.64 -2.47 -15.58
CA VAL A 142 -6.27 -2.34 -16.92
C VAL A 142 -6.81 -0.93 -17.15
N ARG A 143 -7.50 -0.35 -16.17
CA ARG A 143 -8.01 1.03 -16.24
C ARG A 143 -6.90 2.08 -16.40
N ASN A 144 -5.70 1.80 -15.88
CA ASN A 144 -4.52 2.64 -16.06
C ASN A 144 -3.75 2.35 -17.36
N GLY A 145 -4.34 1.63 -18.29
CA GLY A 145 -3.81 1.40 -19.64
C GLY A 145 -2.75 0.30 -19.74
N ALA A 146 -2.67 -0.61 -18.77
CA ALA A 146 -1.68 -1.69 -18.78
C ALA A 146 -1.77 -2.60 -20.02
N LEU A 147 -2.96 -2.80 -20.58
CA LEU A 147 -3.16 -3.56 -21.83
C LEU A 147 -2.79 -2.78 -23.10
N LEU A 148 -2.69 -1.46 -23.04
CA LEU A 148 -2.39 -0.63 -24.23
C LEU A 148 -0.89 -0.58 -24.55
N LYS A 149 -0.05 -1.10 -23.66
CA LYS A 149 1.42 -1.10 -23.79
C LYS A 149 2.01 -2.45 -24.19
N GLN A 150 1.16 -3.38 -24.57
CA GLN A 150 1.58 -4.72 -25.06
C GLN A 150 1.75 -4.74 -26.56
#